data_4d3d266616d46420b5fbfad4987db70f
#
_entry.id   4d3d266616d46420b5fbfad4987db70f
#
_cell.length_a   1.000
_cell.length_b   1.000
_cell.length_c   1.000
_cell.angle_alpha   90.00
_cell.angle_beta   90.00
_cell.angle_gamma   90.00
#
_symmetry.space_group_name_H-M   'P 1'
#
loop_
_entity.id
_entity.type
_entity.pdbx_description
1 polymer ?
#
loop_
_entity_poly.entity_id
_entity_poly.type
_entity_poly.pdbx_seq_one_letter_code
_entity_poly.pdbx_strand_id
1 'polypeptide(L)'
;MADHNSYRWLIIGTFSIVCALAQAADGFNITQSDESKVAIGMDTTDVERSLGPPEREFRYPRQPGPTWTYNVVGAPFGITKFDVDFGAEGKVVSASERIIGNRY
;
A
#
# COMPACT_ATOMS: atom_id res chain seq x y z
N MET A 1 -33.21 -32.84 -5.96
CA MET A 1 -33.42 -31.59 -6.65
C MET A 1 -32.69 -30.47 -6.00
N ALA A 2 -32.85 -30.33 -4.70
CA ALA A 2 -32.19 -29.24 -4.01
C ALA A 2 -30.70 -29.39 -3.98
N ASP A 3 -30.20 -30.52 -4.32
CA ASP A 3 -28.77 -30.80 -4.25
C ASP A 3 -27.94 -29.94 -5.16
N HIS A 4 -28.52 -29.49 -6.24
CA HIS A 4 -27.78 -28.73 -7.21
C HIS A 4 -27.21 -27.43 -6.64
N ASN A 5 -27.90 -26.87 -5.69
CA ASN A 5 -27.51 -25.57 -5.18
C ASN A 5 -26.26 -25.62 -4.33
N SER A 6 -26.03 -26.73 -3.69
CA SER A 6 -24.89 -26.84 -2.79
C SER A 6 -23.56 -26.71 -3.48
N TYR A 7 -23.46 -27.15 -4.67
CA TYR A 7 -22.19 -27.17 -5.39
C TYR A 7 -21.65 -25.80 -5.68
N ARG A 8 -22.53 -24.89 -6.02
CA ARG A 8 -22.13 -23.57 -6.45
C ARG A 8 -21.48 -22.78 -5.34
N TRP A 9 -21.97 -22.96 -4.14
CA TRP A 9 -21.46 -22.17 -3.03
C TRP A 9 -20.03 -22.51 -2.71
N LEU A 10 -19.69 -23.74 -2.81
CA LEU A 10 -18.31 -24.16 -2.53
C LEU A 10 -17.32 -23.55 -3.50
N ILE A 11 -17.70 -23.45 -4.74
CA ILE A 11 -16.83 -22.90 -5.76
C ILE A 11 -16.53 -21.45 -5.51
N ILE A 12 -17.55 -20.69 -5.15
CA ILE A 12 -17.40 -19.26 -4.91
C ILE A 12 -16.48 -18.98 -3.75
N GLY A 13 -16.63 -19.72 -2.69
CA GLY A 13 -15.78 -19.50 -1.52
C GLY A 13 -14.32 -19.75 -1.80
N THR A 14 -14.04 -20.73 -2.61
CA THR A 14 -12.67 -21.07 -2.92
C THR A 14 -11.96 -19.96 -3.67
N PHE A 15 -12.63 -19.36 -4.60
CA PHE A 15 -12.04 -18.28 -5.38
C PHE A 15 -11.59 -17.13 -4.53
N SER A 16 -12.43 -16.69 -3.63
CA SER A 16 -12.15 -15.51 -2.83
C SER A 16 -10.87 -15.66 -2.03
N ILE A 17 -10.67 -16.82 -1.47
CA ILE A 17 -9.51 -17.05 -0.63
C ILE A 17 -8.22 -16.97 -1.42
N VAL A 18 -8.20 -17.55 -2.60
CA VAL A 18 -7.00 -17.57 -3.41
C VAL A 18 -6.57 -16.17 -3.82
N CYS A 19 -7.52 -15.35 -4.21
CA CYS A 19 -7.20 -13.99 -4.62
C CYS A 19 -6.61 -13.17 -3.49
N ALA A 20 -7.14 -13.32 -2.29
CA ALA A 20 -6.65 -12.55 -1.16
C ALA A 20 -5.20 -12.90 -0.84
N LEU A 21 -4.85 -14.16 -0.91
CA LEU A 21 -3.49 -14.58 -0.59
C LEU A 21 -2.47 -14.08 -1.61
N ALA A 22 -2.86 -14.05 -2.87
CA ALA A 22 -1.93 -13.67 -3.91
C ALA A 22 -1.45 -12.24 -3.79
N GLN A 23 -2.24 -11.37 -3.15
CA GLN A 23 -1.90 -9.97 -3.07
C GLN A 23 -1.14 -9.57 -1.84
N ALA A 24 -0.99 -10.47 -0.90
CA ALA A 24 -0.35 -10.14 0.36
C ALA A 24 1.17 -10.19 0.29
N ALA A 25 1.75 -10.58 -0.84
CA ALA A 25 3.16 -10.94 -0.87
C ALA A 25 4.14 -9.78 -0.96
N ASP A 26 3.74 -8.64 -1.55
CA ASP A 26 4.71 -7.61 -1.92
C ASP A 26 4.51 -6.32 -1.15
N GLY A 27 4.60 -6.39 0.16
CA GLY A 27 4.18 -5.30 1.00
C GLY A 27 4.83 -3.95 0.73
N PHE A 28 6.13 -3.82 0.92
CA PHE A 28 6.74 -2.50 0.99
C PHE A 28 7.36 -2.01 -0.31
N ASN A 29 7.40 -2.84 -1.33
CA ASN A 29 7.91 -2.43 -2.65
C ASN A 29 6.75 -2.07 -3.55
N ILE A 30 6.79 -0.86 -4.08
CA ILE A 30 5.73 -0.39 -4.97
C ILE A 30 6.34 0.11 -6.26
N THR A 31 5.50 0.28 -7.27
CA THR A 31 5.93 0.90 -8.53
C THR A 31 5.46 2.34 -8.54
N GLN A 32 5.95 3.11 -9.51
CA GLN A 32 5.51 4.50 -9.62
C GLN A 32 4.01 4.59 -9.93
N SER A 33 3.46 3.64 -10.66
CA SER A 33 2.03 3.67 -10.92
C SER A 33 1.20 3.40 -9.67
N ASP A 34 1.78 2.70 -8.70
CA ASP A 34 1.07 2.46 -7.44
C ASP A 34 0.89 3.74 -6.63
N GLU A 35 1.77 4.72 -6.82
CA GLU A 35 1.69 5.96 -6.06
C GLU A 35 0.37 6.68 -6.30
N SER A 36 -0.19 6.54 -7.48
CA SER A 36 -1.43 7.21 -7.81
C SER A 36 -2.65 6.63 -7.07
N LYS A 37 -2.47 5.51 -6.40
CA LYS A 37 -3.55 4.93 -5.62
C LYS A 37 -3.76 5.63 -4.29
N VAL A 38 -2.82 6.48 -3.89
CA VAL A 38 -2.91 7.19 -2.62
C VAL A 38 -3.46 8.58 -2.88
N ALA A 39 -4.48 8.96 -2.13
CA ALA A 39 -5.10 10.27 -2.24
C ALA A 39 -5.17 10.92 -0.87
N ILE A 40 -5.10 12.25 -0.86
CA ILE A 40 -5.24 13.02 0.37
C ILE A 40 -6.59 12.72 0.99
N GLY A 41 -6.60 12.47 2.29
CA GLY A 41 -7.83 12.14 3.00
C GLY A 41 -8.04 10.65 3.22
N MET A 42 -7.28 9.80 2.56
CA MET A 42 -7.38 8.36 2.81
C MET A 42 -6.85 8.04 4.21
N ASP A 43 -7.45 7.07 4.86
CA ASP A 43 -6.93 6.67 6.16
C ASP A 43 -5.86 5.58 6.01
N THR A 44 -5.24 5.20 7.14
CA THR A 44 -4.15 4.24 7.11
C THR A 44 -4.60 2.89 6.57
N THR A 45 -5.80 2.48 6.86
CA THR A 45 -6.33 1.21 6.37
C THR A 45 -6.42 1.20 4.86
N ASP A 46 -6.88 2.30 4.29
CA ASP A 46 -6.99 2.41 2.84
C ASP A 46 -5.64 2.39 2.17
N VAL A 47 -4.66 3.09 2.74
CA VAL A 47 -3.31 3.10 2.18
C VAL A 47 -2.70 1.70 2.25
N GLU A 48 -2.86 1.04 3.38
CA GLU A 48 -2.30 -0.30 3.52
C GLU A 48 -2.96 -1.29 2.57
N ARG A 49 -4.26 -1.13 2.35
CA ARG A 49 -4.97 -1.99 1.41
C ARG A 49 -4.50 -1.77 -0.02
N SER A 50 -4.15 -0.55 -0.35
CA SER A 50 -3.73 -0.20 -1.71
C SER A 50 -2.26 -0.51 -1.97
N LEU A 51 -1.39 -0.23 -1.01
CA LEU A 51 0.06 -0.34 -1.20
C LEU A 51 0.71 -1.45 -0.38
N GLY A 52 0.00 -1.99 0.60
CA GLY A 52 0.58 -2.93 1.54
C GLY A 52 1.24 -2.20 2.69
N PRO A 53 1.89 -2.95 3.59
CA PRO A 53 2.58 -2.32 4.71
C PRO A 53 3.80 -1.55 4.22
N PRO A 54 4.16 -0.45 4.92
CA PRO A 54 5.31 0.33 4.50
C PRO A 54 6.63 -0.35 4.84
N GLU A 55 7.70 0.07 4.15
CA GLU A 55 9.03 -0.38 4.49
C GLU A 55 9.41 0.14 5.88
N ARG A 56 9.07 1.39 6.15
CA ARG A 56 9.37 2.02 7.44
C ARG A 56 8.27 2.97 7.82
N GLU A 57 8.12 3.16 9.13
CA GLU A 57 7.24 4.16 9.68
C GLU A 57 8.08 5.10 10.54
N PHE A 58 7.99 6.39 10.26
CA PHE A 58 8.72 7.41 11.01
C PHE A 58 7.75 8.31 11.75
N ARG A 59 8.19 8.79 12.91
CA ARG A 59 7.44 9.79 13.66
C ARG A 59 8.36 10.96 13.92
N TYR A 60 8.06 12.06 13.28
CA TYR A 60 8.89 13.26 13.40
C TYR A 60 8.28 14.18 14.47
N PRO A 61 9.13 14.84 15.28
CA PRO A 61 8.61 15.60 16.42
C PRO A 61 7.61 16.69 16.07
N ARG A 62 7.73 17.26 14.88
CA ARG A 62 6.87 18.37 14.49
C ARG A 62 5.67 17.97 13.67
N GLN A 63 5.56 16.70 13.35
CA GLN A 63 4.44 16.22 12.56
C GLN A 63 3.38 15.62 13.47
N PRO A 64 2.11 15.90 13.20
CA PRO A 64 1.04 15.38 14.04
C PRO A 64 0.80 13.88 13.89
N GLY A 65 1.21 13.30 12.78
CA GLY A 65 1.03 11.87 12.55
C GLY A 65 2.28 11.24 11.97
N PRO A 66 2.24 9.93 11.70
CA PRO A 66 3.42 9.24 11.19
C PRO A 66 3.62 9.48 9.70
N THR A 67 4.82 9.16 9.24
CA THR A 67 5.14 9.09 7.81
C THR A 67 5.43 7.64 7.46
N TRP A 68 4.77 7.13 6.45
CA TRP A 68 5.02 5.79 5.93
C TRP A 68 5.87 5.89 4.69
N THR A 69 6.98 5.16 4.66
CA THR A 69 7.91 5.19 3.54
C THR A 69 7.87 3.87 2.81
N TYR A 70 7.72 3.94 1.50
CA TYR A 70 7.73 2.78 0.61
C TYR A 70 8.94 2.84 -0.30
N ASN A 71 9.43 1.69 -0.70
CA ASN A 71 10.53 1.61 -1.65
C ASN A 71 9.92 1.55 -3.06
N VAL A 72 10.37 2.44 -3.94
CA VAL A 72 9.84 2.49 -5.31
C VAL A 72 10.79 1.75 -6.23
N VAL A 73 10.32 0.64 -6.80
CA VAL A 73 11.13 -0.16 -7.70
C VAL A 73 10.88 0.27 -9.13
N GLY A 74 11.91 0.16 -9.95
CA GLY A 74 11.80 0.51 -11.36
C GLY A 74 11.86 1.98 -11.67
N ALA A 75 12.14 2.82 -10.68
CA ALA A 75 12.31 4.24 -10.93
C ALA A 75 13.61 4.50 -11.69
N PRO A 76 13.59 5.43 -12.64
CA PRO A 76 14.75 5.61 -13.53
C PRO A 76 15.95 6.29 -12.89
N PHE A 77 15.77 7.01 -11.81
CA PHE A 77 16.85 7.80 -11.23
C PHE A 77 17.12 7.39 -9.78
N GLY A 78 18.25 6.72 -9.55
CA GLY A 78 18.70 6.47 -8.20
C GLY A 78 17.72 5.71 -7.32
N ILE A 79 17.97 5.74 -6.01
CA ILE A 79 17.14 5.10 -5.01
C ILE A 79 15.97 6.01 -4.68
N THR A 80 14.77 5.55 -4.94
CA THR A 80 13.58 6.37 -4.81
C THR A 80 12.67 5.82 -3.72
N LYS A 81 12.20 6.72 -2.87
CA LYS A 81 11.25 6.41 -1.82
C LYS A 81 9.98 7.23 -2.02
N PHE A 82 8.88 6.67 -1.58
CA PHE A 82 7.58 7.34 -1.61
C PHE A 82 7.13 7.51 -0.18
N ASP A 83 6.99 8.75 0.26
CA ASP A 83 6.62 9.07 1.64
C ASP A 83 5.17 9.50 1.69
N VAL A 84 4.41 8.87 2.56
CA VAL A 84 3.01 9.21 2.79
C VAL A 84 2.90 9.77 4.19
N ASP A 85 2.56 11.04 4.31
CA ASP A 85 2.44 11.73 5.60
C ASP A 85 1.01 11.71 6.07
N PHE A 86 0.80 11.26 7.30
CA PHE A 86 -0.51 11.23 7.90
C PHE A 86 -0.64 12.35 8.93
N GLY A 87 -1.83 12.90 9.04
CA GLY A 87 -2.12 13.89 10.05
C GLY A 87 -2.54 13.27 11.37
N ALA A 88 -2.94 14.14 12.32
CA ALA A 88 -3.33 13.70 13.65
C ALA A 88 -4.50 12.73 13.65
N GLU A 89 -5.35 12.81 12.64
CA GLU A 89 -6.53 11.97 12.55
C GLU A 89 -6.27 10.66 11.81
N GLY A 90 -5.02 10.42 11.42
CA GLY A 90 -4.68 9.21 10.69
C GLY A 90 -5.06 9.23 9.22
N LYS A 91 -5.18 10.42 8.65
CA LYS A 91 -5.52 10.56 7.25
C LYS A 91 -4.38 11.19 6.50
N VAL A 92 -4.22 10.80 5.23
CA VAL A 92 -3.15 11.30 4.38
C VAL A 92 -3.28 12.81 4.21
N VAL A 93 -2.22 13.53 4.51
CA VAL A 93 -2.16 14.96 4.28
C VAL A 93 -1.20 15.33 3.15
N SER A 94 -0.23 14.48 2.85
CA SER A 94 0.63 14.68 1.69
C SER A 94 1.29 13.36 1.30
N ALA A 95 1.74 13.29 0.07
CA ALA A 95 2.46 12.13 -0.42
C ALA A 95 3.39 12.58 -1.54
N SER A 96 4.65 12.12 -1.52
CA SER A 96 5.61 12.56 -2.52
C SER A 96 6.76 11.58 -2.64
N GLU A 97 7.43 11.60 -3.80
CA GLU A 97 8.65 10.85 -4.03
C GLU A 97 9.86 11.61 -3.51
N ARG A 98 10.86 10.84 -3.09
CA ARG A 98 12.12 11.38 -2.62
C ARG A 98 13.24 10.52 -3.15
N ILE A 99 14.21 11.13 -3.80
CA ILE A 99 15.37 10.42 -4.32
C ILE A 99 16.50 10.60 -3.32
N ILE A 100 17.03 9.51 -2.78
CA ILE A 100 17.99 9.59 -1.70
C ILE A 100 19.41 9.24 -2.12
N GLY A 101 19.64 8.93 -3.36
CA GLY A 101 21.00 8.68 -3.80
C GLY A 101 21.05 8.31 -5.24
N ASN A 102 22.23 8.47 -5.79
CA ASN A 102 22.50 8.07 -7.15
C ASN A 102 23.18 6.74 -7.16
N ARG A 103 23.00 6.07 -8.24
CA ARG A 103 23.62 4.80 -8.41
C ARG A 103 24.81 4.98 -9.31
N TYR A 104 25.95 4.93 -8.82
CA TYR A 104 27.15 5.03 -9.64
C TYR A 104 27.97 3.79 -9.55
#